data_feb1e4547eb810e5bae975e6b0de0f48
#
_entry.id   feb1e4547eb810e5bae975e6b0de0f48
#
_cell.length_a   1.000
_cell.length_b   1.000
_cell.length_c   1.000
_cell.angle_alpha   90.00
_cell.angle_beta   90.00
_cell.angle_gamma   90.00
#
_symmetry.space_group_name_H-M   'P 1'
#
loop_
_entity.id
_entity.type
_entity.pdbx_description
1 polymer ?
#
loop_
_entity_poly.entity_id
_entity_poly.type
_entity_poly.pdbx_seq_one_letter_code
_entity_poly.pdbx_strand_id
1 'polypeptide(L)'
;MLWAYIQSFWFPSYHRFSRIGALKTGLFALWIMLVGVLVLNVYFMLKVRTHLPLFLASLPAITFSQGQMTAPAGKITVSVPDTPYQIILDSKADTPPSYQTFLDDKIMLFMGKSHFFVPSVSGVQSHPYDKTWNAQITPSWWQEKTKDISAVLQTMFFFASFLVLGSFLLGAYCMAAAVLFLWQGISRKRVALSVRLRWAVFLQGPVLTLWIVNLIFSVPLFLFAVFILLMMYSQQIYNTLPEEK
;
A
#
# COMPACT_ATOMS: atom_id res chain seq x y z
N MET A 1 -16.88 -15.45 10.58
CA MET A 1 -15.88 -15.14 9.55
C MET A 1 -14.50 -15.72 9.86
N LEU A 2 -13.96 -15.55 11.09
CA LEU A 2 -12.67 -16.14 11.47
C LEU A 2 -12.59 -17.66 11.22
N TRP A 3 -13.63 -18.40 11.54
CA TRP A 3 -13.70 -19.84 11.24
C TRP A 3 -13.61 -20.16 9.74
N ALA A 4 -14.28 -19.39 8.90
CA ALA A 4 -14.18 -19.54 7.45
C ALA A 4 -12.77 -19.22 6.93
N TYR A 5 -12.09 -18.23 7.54
CA TYR A 5 -10.70 -17.92 7.24
C TYR A 5 -9.78 -19.12 7.59
N ILE A 6 -9.89 -19.67 8.79
CA ILE A 6 -9.11 -20.86 9.19
C ILE A 6 -9.40 -22.03 8.24
N GLN A 7 -10.66 -22.26 7.91
CA GLN A 7 -11.05 -23.32 6.97
C GLN A 7 -10.54 -23.08 5.54
N SER A 8 -10.24 -21.86 5.12
CA SER A 8 -9.71 -21.58 3.78
C SER A 8 -8.32 -22.19 3.54
N PHE A 9 -7.60 -22.56 4.60
CA PHE A 9 -6.34 -23.30 4.51
C PHE A 9 -6.52 -24.81 4.36
N TRP A 10 -7.76 -25.33 4.52
CA TRP A 10 -8.06 -26.75 4.50
C TRP A 10 -8.81 -27.14 3.23
N PHE A 11 -8.16 -27.85 2.31
CA PHE A 11 -8.68 -28.17 0.98
C PHE A 11 -10.08 -28.83 0.98
N PRO A 12 -10.39 -29.82 1.86
CA PRO A 12 -11.73 -30.42 1.89
C PRO A 12 -12.85 -29.42 2.23
N SER A 13 -12.53 -28.29 2.84
CA SER A 13 -13.54 -27.28 3.18
C SER A 13 -14.13 -26.59 1.95
N TYR A 14 -13.44 -26.62 0.79
CA TYR A 14 -13.92 -26.00 -0.44
C TYR A 14 -15.20 -26.67 -0.96
N HIS A 15 -15.44 -27.94 -0.67
CA HIS A 15 -16.74 -28.58 -0.93
C HIS A 15 -17.88 -27.93 -0.13
N ARG A 16 -17.61 -27.50 1.10
CA ARG A 16 -18.59 -26.77 1.92
C ARG A 16 -18.80 -25.37 1.41
N PHE A 17 -17.74 -24.70 0.97
CA PHE A 17 -17.80 -23.34 0.39
C PHE A 17 -18.63 -23.28 -0.89
N SER A 18 -18.72 -24.38 -1.66
CA SER A 18 -19.59 -24.45 -2.82
C SER A 18 -21.08 -24.26 -2.49
N ARG A 19 -21.49 -24.59 -1.27
CA ARG A 19 -22.87 -24.49 -0.76
C ARG A 19 -23.17 -23.19 -0.04
N ILE A 20 -22.18 -22.34 0.18
CA ILE A 20 -22.36 -21.06 0.86
C ILE A 20 -23.03 -20.07 -0.07
N GLY A 21 -24.07 -19.36 0.42
CA GLY A 21 -24.78 -18.34 -0.35
C GLY A 21 -23.92 -17.13 -0.67
N ALA A 22 -24.30 -16.39 -1.72
CA ALA A 22 -23.57 -15.22 -2.21
C ALA A 22 -23.35 -14.15 -1.11
N LEU A 23 -24.35 -13.90 -0.26
CA LEU A 23 -24.25 -12.94 0.83
C LEU A 23 -23.11 -13.29 1.81
N LYS A 24 -23.02 -14.54 2.24
CA LYS A 24 -21.95 -14.98 3.17
C LYS A 24 -20.57 -14.93 2.49
N THR A 25 -20.50 -15.22 1.20
CA THR A 25 -19.27 -15.08 0.41
C THR A 25 -18.83 -13.62 0.32
N GLY A 26 -19.75 -12.70 0.03
CA GLY A 26 -19.47 -11.26 0.01
C GLY A 26 -19.04 -10.72 1.38
N LEU A 27 -19.71 -11.16 2.46
CA LEU A 27 -19.30 -10.81 3.83
C LEU A 27 -17.91 -11.34 4.19
N PHE A 28 -17.51 -12.50 3.67
CA PHE A 28 -16.16 -13.01 3.86
C PHE A 28 -15.13 -12.15 3.11
N ALA A 29 -15.40 -11.77 1.86
CA ALA A 29 -14.53 -10.87 1.10
C ALA A 29 -14.35 -9.51 1.81
N LEU A 30 -15.45 -8.92 2.30
CA LEU A 30 -15.40 -7.68 3.08
C LEU A 30 -14.57 -7.84 4.35
N TRP A 31 -14.75 -8.94 5.07
CA TRP A 31 -13.99 -9.23 6.28
C TRP A 31 -12.48 -9.36 6.01
N ILE A 32 -12.08 -10.09 4.94
CA ILE A 32 -10.68 -10.20 4.50
C ILE A 32 -10.09 -8.80 4.22
N MET A 33 -10.84 -7.96 3.51
CA MET A 33 -10.42 -6.59 3.19
C MET A 33 -10.24 -5.75 4.47
N LEU A 34 -11.19 -5.79 5.40
CA LEU A 34 -11.12 -5.04 6.66
C LEU A 34 -9.95 -5.49 7.53
N VAL A 35 -9.70 -6.79 7.65
CA VAL A 35 -8.55 -7.32 8.40
C VAL A 35 -7.24 -6.87 7.75
N GLY A 36 -7.12 -6.96 6.44
CA GLY A 36 -5.93 -6.51 5.73
C GLY A 36 -5.66 -5.00 5.91
N VAL A 37 -6.71 -4.17 5.78
CA VAL A 37 -6.63 -2.72 6.04
C VAL A 37 -6.18 -2.45 7.48
N LEU A 38 -6.75 -3.16 8.46
CA LEU A 38 -6.37 -3.00 9.87
C LEU A 38 -4.89 -3.34 10.08
N VAL A 39 -4.42 -4.48 9.58
CA VAL A 39 -3.01 -4.90 9.70
C VAL A 39 -2.08 -3.87 9.06
N LEU A 40 -2.41 -3.39 7.86
CA LEU A 40 -1.62 -2.40 7.15
C LEU A 40 -1.54 -1.08 7.93
N ASN A 41 -2.67 -0.62 8.50
CA ASN A 41 -2.70 0.59 9.29
C ASN A 41 -1.92 0.46 10.60
N VAL A 42 -2.01 -0.67 11.30
CA VAL A 42 -1.20 -0.92 12.50
C VAL A 42 0.29 -0.91 12.17
N TYR A 43 0.70 -1.58 11.09
CA TYR A 43 2.09 -1.58 10.62
C TYR A 43 2.57 -0.16 10.30
N PHE A 44 1.78 0.62 9.55
CA PHE A 44 2.10 2.01 9.23
C PHE A 44 2.21 2.89 10.48
N MET A 45 1.26 2.76 11.43
CA MET A 45 1.32 3.51 12.69
C MET A 45 2.59 3.24 13.49
N LEU A 46 3.02 1.98 13.56
CA LEU A 46 4.26 1.62 14.25
C LEU A 46 5.47 2.31 13.59
N LYS A 47 5.53 2.30 12.25
CA LYS A 47 6.57 3.00 11.49
C LYS A 47 6.53 4.51 11.69
N VAL A 48 5.36 5.14 11.60
CA VAL A 48 5.21 6.58 11.79
C VAL A 48 5.60 7.01 13.20
N ARG A 49 5.17 6.28 14.24
CA ARG A 49 5.54 6.60 15.63
C ARG A 49 7.05 6.58 15.87
N THR A 50 7.75 5.66 15.21
CA THR A 50 9.20 5.50 15.40
C THR A 50 10.00 6.52 14.60
N HIS A 51 9.63 6.76 13.33
CA HIS A 51 10.47 7.51 12.40
C HIS A 51 10.07 8.98 12.22
N LEU A 52 8.77 9.31 12.36
CA LEU A 52 8.29 10.68 12.14
C LEU A 52 8.90 11.70 13.11
N PRO A 53 8.97 11.46 14.44
CA PRO A 53 9.60 12.42 15.35
C PRO A 53 11.08 12.65 15.03
N LEU A 54 11.81 11.61 14.70
CA LEU A 54 13.23 11.68 14.33
C LEU A 54 13.43 12.48 13.04
N PHE A 55 12.57 12.22 12.04
CA PHE A 55 12.58 12.96 10.78
C PHE A 55 12.28 14.43 10.98
N LEU A 56 11.21 14.77 11.70
CA LEU A 56 10.83 16.15 11.94
C LEU A 56 11.88 16.91 12.75
N ALA A 57 12.57 16.24 13.68
CA ALA A 57 13.68 16.81 14.42
C ALA A 57 14.94 17.08 13.54
N SER A 58 15.10 16.35 12.43
CA SER A 58 16.21 16.56 11.48
C SER A 58 15.96 17.69 10.48
N LEU A 59 14.73 18.20 10.40
CA LEU A 59 14.42 19.32 9.51
C LEU A 59 15.07 20.60 10.03
N PRO A 60 15.72 21.38 9.15
CA PRO A 60 16.30 22.66 9.54
C PRO A 60 15.19 23.69 9.85
N ALA A 61 15.58 24.77 10.51
CA ALA A 61 14.68 25.93 10.64
C ALA A 61 14.39 26.51 9.25
N ILE A 62 13.11 26.72 8.93
CA ILE A 62 12.65 27.32 7.67
C ILE A 62 12.00 28.64 7.99
N THR A 63 12.43 29.71 7.31
CA THR A 63 11.83 31.02 7.48
C THR A 63 11.22 31.47 6.17
N PHE A 64 10.00 31.97 6.22
CA PHE A 64 9.30 32.58 5.12
C PHE A 64 9.07 34.05 5.44
N SER A 65 9.32 34.93 4.43
CA SER A 65 9.00 36.34 4.48
C SER A 65 8.32 36.72 3.17
N GLN A 66 7.12 37.28 3.25
CA GLN A 66 6.32 37.70 2.09
C GLN A 66 6.18 36.58 1.02
N GLY A 67 5.96 35.36 1.45
CA GLY A 67 5.83 34.22 0.56
C GLY A 67 7.14 33.77 -0.11
N GLN A 68 8.28 34.14 0.43
CA GLN A 68 9.59 33.67 -0.04
C GLN A 68 10.34 32.97 1.09
N MET A 69 10.93 31.83 0.78
CA MET A 69 11.79 31.11 1.73
C MET A 69 13.14 31.85 1.83
N THR A 70 13.46 32.35 3.01
CA THR A 70 14.67 33.10 3.29
C THR A 70 15.72 32.32 4.07
N ALA A 71 15.30 31.25 4.76
CA ALA A 71 16.17 30.30 5.41
C ALA A 71 15.69 28.87 5.13
N PRO A 72 16.63 27.88 5.08
CA PRO A 72 18.06 27.97 5.32
C PRO A 72 18.83 28.76 4.24
N ALA A 73 19.97 29.34 4.59
CA ALA A 73 20.81 30.07 3.64
C ALA A 73 21.60 29.09 2.75
N GLY A 74 21.02 28.67 1.63
CA GLY A 74 21.62 27.76 0.68
C GLY A 74 20.90 26.41 0.58
N LYS A 75 21.52 25.49 -0.15
CA LYS A 75 20.95 24.16 -0.41
C LYS A 75 21.19 23.20 0.77
N ILE A 76 20.13 22.66 1.33
CA ILE A 76 20.16 21.59 2.33
C ILE A 76 19.40 20.37 1.81
N THR A 77 19.95 19.20 1.98
CA THR A 77 19.31 17.92 1.64
C THR A 77 19.00 17.16 2.91
N VAL A 78 17.76 16.74 3.08
CA VAL A 78 17.28 15.96 4.21
C VAL A 78 16.80 14.61 3.71
N SER A 79 17.41 13.52 4.18
CA SER A 79 17.00 12.16 3.83
C SER A 79 15.78 11.74 4.63
N VAL A 80 14.83 11.08 3.98
CA VAL A 80 13.66 10.49 4.64
C VAL A 80 14.07 9.13 5.23
N PRO A 81 13.96 8.91 6.55
CA PRO A 81 14.40 7.67 7.19
C PRO A 81 13.83 6.41 6.55
N ASP A 82 14.64 5.36 6.46
CA ASP A 82 14.30 4.05 5.90
C ASP A 82 13.77 4.06 4.45
N THR A 83 13.99 5.16 3.74
CA THR A 83 13.62 5.28 2.33
C THR A 83 14.78 5.83 1.52
N PRO A 84 14.82 5.58 0.21
CA PRO A 84 15.81 6.21 -0.65
C PRO A 84 15.47 7.66 -1.00
N TYR A 85 14.39 8.21 -0.47
CA TYR A 85 13.89 9.53 -0.83
C TYR A 85 14.53 10.65 -0.02
N GLN A 86 14.59 11.83 -0.64
CA GLN A 86 15.14 13.03 -0.02
C GLN A 86 14.27 14.26 -0.27
N ILE A 87 14.37 15.21 0.65
CA ILE A 87 13.79 16.55 0.53
C ILE A 87 14.94 17.53 0.36
N ILE A 88 14.83 18.41 -0.61
CA ILE A 88 15.81 19.47 -0.86
C ILE A 88 15.18 20.82 -0.56
N LEU A 89 15.90 21.63 0.24
CA LEU A 89 15.55 23.02 0.53
C LEU A 89 16.64 23.89 -0.07
N ASP A 90 16.28 24.85 -0.94
CA ASP A 90 17.22 25.81 -1.55
C ASP A 90 16.57 27.16 -1.69
N SER A 91 16.83 28.05 -0.72
CA SER A 91 16.28 29.41 -0.70
C SER A 91 16.82 30.32 -1.81
N LYS A 92 17.79 29.89 -2.59
CA LYS A 92 18.34 30.62 -3.72
C LYS A 92 17.81 30.19 -5.06
N ALA A 93 17.23 29.00 -5.15
CA ALA A 93 16.73 28.43 -6.39
C ALA A 93 15.26 28.82 -6.63
N ASP A 94 14.97 29.40 -7.78
CA ASP A 94 13.59 29.64 -8.24
C ASP A 94 13.11 28.63 -9.27
N THR A 95 14.02 27.80 -9.79
CA THR A 95 13.73 26.76 -10.77
C THR A 95 14.06 25.37 -10.19
N PRO A 96 13.19 24.39 -10.40
CA PRO A 96 13.47 23.03 -9.93
C PRO A 96 14.57 22.38 -10.78
N PRO A 97 15.20 21.32 -10.28
CA PRO A 97 15.96 20.38 -11.10
C PRO A 97 15.09 19.79 -12.22
N SER A 98 15.73 19.17 -13.21
CA SER A 98 15.00 18.47 -14.28
C SER A 98 14.16 17.32 -13.70
N TYR A 99 13.09 16.92 -14.41
CA TYR A 99 12.29 15.77 -14.01
C TYR A 99 13.12 14.49 -13.86
N GLN A 100 14.09 14.31 -14.77
CA GLN A 100 15.01 13.18 -14.69
C GLN A 100 15.84 13.21 -13.39
N THR A 101 16.34 14.37 -12.98
CA THR A 101 17.06 14.54 -11.71
C THR A 101 16.18 14.20 -10.50
N PHE A 102 14.87 14.56 -10.55
CA PHE A 102 13.93 14.15 -9.48
C PHE A 102 13.83 12.63 -9.33
N LEU A 103 13.83 11.90 -10.45
CA LEU A 103 13.76 10.43 -10.44
C LEU A 103 15.08 9.79 -10.02
N ASP A 104 16.19 10.23 -10.60
CA ASP A 104 17.52 9.65 -10.39
C ASP A 104 17.98 9.86 -8.93
N ASP A 105 17.82 11.08 -8.42
CA ASP A 105 18.19 11.47 -7.06
C ASP A 105 17.07 11.15 -6.04
N LYS A 106 15.94 10.58 -6.49
CA LYS A 106 14.79 10.24 -5.64
C LYS A 106 14.29 11.40 -4.80
N ILE A 107 14.20 12.59 -5.41
CA ILE A 107 13.72 13.80 -4.76
C ILE A 107 12.19 13.72 -4.63
N MET A 108 11.68 13.69 -3.39
CA MET A 108 10.25 13.68 -3.11
C MET A 108 9.66 15.09 -3.10
N LEU A 109 10.43 16.06 -2.61
CA LEU A 109 10.03 17.46 -2.49
C LEU A 109 11.25 18.35 -2.69
N PHE A 110 11.12 19.35 -3.54
CA PHE A 110 12.09 20.43 -3.67
C PHE A 110 11.43 21.75 -3.26
N MET A 111 11.96 22.40 -2.25
CA MET A 111 11.49 23.69 -1.76
C MET A 111 12.46 24.76 -2.23
N GLY A 112 12.03 25.54 -3.22
CA GLY A 112 12.77 26.68 -3.75
C GLY A 112 12.43 28.00 -3.04
N LYS A 113 12.91 29.10 -3.57
CA LYS A 113 12.72 30.44 -2.97
C LYS A 113 11.24 30.84 -2.92
N SER A 114 10.52 30.72 -4.02
CA SER A 114 9.13 31.20 -4.16
C SER A 114 8.12 30.10 -4.39
N HIS A 115 8.56 28.86 -4.66
CA HIS A 115 7.72 27.71 -4.99
C HIS A 115 8.24 26.46 -4.34
N PHE A 116 7.34 25.51 -4.07
CA PHE A 116 7.74 24.12 -3.87
C PHE A 116 7.34 23.27 -5.08
N PHE A 117 8.10 22.20 -5.30
CA PHE A 117 8.02 21.38 -6.48
C PHE A 117 7.91 19.91 -6.07
N VAL A 118 7.00 19.20 -6.68
CA VAL A 118 6.78 17.75 -6.44
C VAL A 118 6.76 17.00 -7.77
N PRO A 119 7.36 15.80 -7.83
CA PRO A 119 7.26 14.97 -9.01
C PRO A 119 5.82 14.44 -9.17
N SER A 120 5.34 14.38 -10.42
CA SER A 120 4.05 13.88 -10.80
C SER A 120 4.21 12.98 -12.03
N VAL A 121 3.19 12.20 -12.36
CA VAL A 121 3.17 11.37 -13.58
C VAL A 121 3.34 12.21 -14.85
N SER A 122 2.89 13.46 -14.83
CA SER A 122 2.99 14.41 -15.95
C SER A 122 4.25 15.29 -15.94
N GLY A 123 5.18 15.09 -15.01
CA GLY A 123 6.39 15.90 -14.85
C GLY A 123 6.50 16.52 -13.45
N VAL A 124 7.19 17.65 -13.33
CA VAL A 124 7.34 18.38 -12.05
C VAL A 124 6.21 19.39 -11.92
N GLN A 125 5.42 19.27 -10.86
CA GLN A 125 4.39 20.24 -10.51
C GLN A 125 4.98 21.33 -9.62
N SER A 126 4.66 22.59 -9.92
CA SER A 126 5.08 23.79 -9.19
C SER A 126 3.92 24.39 -8.44
N HIS A 127 4.12 24.67 -7.16
CA HIS A 127 3.13 25.31 -6.30
C HIS A 127 3.75 26.54 -5.64
N PRO A 128 3.23 27.76 -5.89
CA PRO A 128 3.73 28.96 -5.27
C PRO A 128 3.40 28.99 -3.77
N TYR A 129 4.26 29.60 -2.98
CA TYR A 129 3.92 29.94 -1.61
C TYR A 129 2.92 31.10 -1.58
N ASP A 130 2.06 31.10 -0.58
CA ASP A 130 1.15 32.23 -0.36
C ASP A 130 1.97 33.48 0.00
N LYS A 131 1.72 34.57 -0.71
CA LYS A 131 2.43 35.87 -0.50
C LYS A 131 2.22 36.45 0.89
N THR A 132 1.20 36.01 1.61
CA THR A 132 0.92 36.41 2.99
C THR A 132 1.75 35.63 4.02
N TRP A 133 2.46 34.56 3.59
CA TRP A 133 3.24 33.75 4.52
C TRP A 133 4.43 34.53 5.08
N ASN A 134 4.35 34.77 6.39
CA ASN A 134 5.42 35.26 7.24
C ASN A 134 5.49 34.31 8.43
N ALA A 135 6.35 33.31 8.37
CA ALA A 135 6.42 32.27 9.38
C ALA A 135 7.87 31.82 9.58
N GLN A 136 8.18 31.50 10.83
CA GLN A 136 9.41 30.82 11.18
C GLN A 136 9.05 29.43 11.71
N ILE A 137 9.39 28.41 10.94
CA ILE A 137 9.16 27.02 11.28
C ILE A 137 10.46 26.48 11.89
N THR A 138 10.46 26.28 13.19
CA THR A 138 11.64 25.79 13.93
C THR A 138 11.53 24.27 14.17
N PRO A 139 12.62 23.57 14.51
CA PRO A 139 12.56 22.18 14.93
C PRO A 139 11.59 21.93 16.11
N SER A 140 11.47 22.90 17.04
CA SER A 140 10.50 22.81 18.14
C SER A 140 9.05 22.89 17.66
N TRP A 141 8.76 23.71 16.65
CA TRP A 141 7.44 23.78 16.01
C TRP A 141 7.07 22.42 15.38
N TRP A 142 8.00 21.78 14.68
CA TRP A 142 7.77 20.45 14.12
C TRP A 142 7.46 19.41 15.19
N GLN A 143 8.17 19.46 16.33
CA GLN A 143 7.92 18.57 17.45
C GLN A 143 6.52 18.78 18.06
N GLU A 144 6.12 20.04 18.25
CA GLU A 144 4.78 20.39 18.72
C GLU A 144 3.69 19.87 17.79
N LYS A 145 3.89 20.01 16.46
CA LYS A 145 2.94 19.58 15.43
C LYS A 145 3.00 18.10 15.07
N THR A 146 3.90 17.34 15.65
CA THR A 146 4.07 15.89 15.35
C THR A 146 2.76 15.11 15.48
N LYS A 147 1.93 15.40 16.50
CA LYS A 147 0.66 14.71 16.70
C LYS A 147 -0.35 15.03 15.61
N ASP A 148 -0.46 16.29 15.23
CA ASP A 148 -1.38 16.75 14.18
C ASP A 148 -0.99 16.15 12.82
N ILE A 149 0.30 16.22 12.49
CA ILE A 149 0.86 15.64 11.26
C ILE A 149 0.64 14.12 11.22
N SER A 150 0.90 13.43 12.34
CA SER A 150 0.68 11.99 12.46
C SER A 150 -0.80 11.63 12.24
N ALA A 151 -1.74 12.39 12.80
CA ALA A 151 -3.17 12.15 12.62
C ALA A 151 -3.62 12.35 11.16
N VAL A 152 -3.12 13.39 10.48
CA VAL A 152 -3.40 13.62 9.07
C VAL A 152 -2.83 12.49 8.21
N LEU A 153 -1.56 12.13 8.40
CA LEU A 153 -0.92 11.03 7.67
C LEU A 153 -1.67 9.70 7.89
N GLN A 154 -2.07 9.41 9.11
CA GLN A 154 -2.84 8.21 9.44
C GLN A 154 -4.18 8.18 8.72
N THR A 155 -4.90 9.30 8.70
CA THR A 155 -6.19 9.41 8.01
C THR A 155 -6.03 9.21 6.50
N MET A 156 -5.05 9.87 5.88
CA MET A 156 -4.75 9.71 4.46
C MET A 156 -4.36 8.26 4.14
N PHE A 157 -3.51 7.65 4.97
CA PHE A 157 -3.07 6.28 4.77
C PHE A 157 -4.21 5.27 4.95
N PHE A 158 -5.13 5.52 5.88
CA PHE A 158 -6.31 4.68 6.07
C PHE A 158 -7.14 4.58 4.78
N PHE A 159 -7.43 5.70 4.13
CA PHE A 159 -8.16 5.68 2.85
C PHE A 159 -7.32 5.08 1.71
N ALA A 160 -6.04 5.43 1.62
CA ALA A 160 -5.15 4.86 0.61
C ALA A 160 -5.03 3.35 0.72
N SER A 161 -5.03 2.81 1.96
CA SER A 161 -4.93 1.37 2.21
C SER A 161 -6.10 0.57 1.63
N PHE A 162 -7.31 1.13 1.59
CA PHE A 162 -8.46 0.50 0.91
C PHE A 162 -8.22 0.37 -0.60
N LEU A 163 -7.68 1.40 -1.23
CA LEU A 163 -7.42 1.39 -2.67
C LEU A 163 -6.31 0.39 -3.01
N VAL A 164 -5.20 0.43 -2.28
CA VAL A 164 -4.04 -0.44 -2.52
C VAL A 164 -4.41 -1.90 -2.27
N LEU A 165 -4.95 -2.21 -1.10
CA LEU A 165 -5.33 -3.57 -0.76
C LEU A 165 -6.50 -4.07 -1.60
N GLY A 166 -7.50 -3.23 -1.86
CA GLY A 166 -8.63 -3.57 -2.72
C GLY A 166 -8.20 -3.93 -4.13
N SER A 167 -7.29 -3.16 -4.73
CA SER A 167 -6.72 -3.45 -6.05
C SER A 167 -5.90 -4.75 -6.05
N PHE A 168 -5.11 -4.98 -5.01
CA PHE A 168 -4.35 -6.22 -4.84
C PHE A 168 -5.27 -7.44 -4.73
N LEU A 169 -6.26 -7.41 -3.84
CA LEU A 169 -7.20 -8.52 -3.65
C LEU A 169 -8.06 -8.77 -4.89
N LEU A 170 -8.46 -7.72 -5.61
CA LEU A 170 -9.16 -7.87 -6.88
C LEU A 170 -8.29 -8.57 -7.93
N GLY A 171 -7.03 -8.17 -8.07
CA GLY A 171 -6.06 -8.83 -8.95
C GLY A 171 -5.84 -10.30 -8.58
N ALA A 172 -5.66 -10.59 -7.30
CA ALA A 172 -5.51 -11.95 -6.79
C ALA A 172 -6.79 -12.79 -6.99
N TYR A 173 -7.98 -12.19 -6.86
CA TYR A 173 -9.25 -12.83 -7.17
C TYR A 173 -9.35 -13.22 -8.64
N CYS A 174 -9.03 -12.30 -9.55
CA CYS A 174 -9.02 -12.57 -10.99
C CYS A 174 -8.03 -13.69 -11.34
N MET A 175 -6.85 -13.66 -10.73
CA MET A 175 -5.83 -14.69 -10.92
C MET A 175 -6.31 -16.06 -10.39
N ALA A 176 -6.91 -16.12 -9.20
CA ALA A 176 -7.48 -17.32 -8.64
C ALA A 176 -8.60 -17.91 -9.51
N ALA A 177 -9.48 -17.06 -10.02
CA ALA A 177 -10.55 -17.48 -10.94
C ALA A 177 -9.97 -18.05 -12.24
N ALA A 178 -8.96 -17.40 -12.84
CA ALA A 178 -8.29 -17.90 -14.04
C ALA A 178 -7.59 -19.24 -13.81
N VAL A 179 -6.87 -19.41 -12.69
CA VAL A 179 -6.19 -20.65 -12.34
C VAL A 179 -7.21 -21.80 -12.12
N LEU A 180 -8.31 -21.54 -11.43
CA LEU A 180 -9.39 -22.51 -11.26
C LEU A 180 -10.05 -22.89 -12.60
N PHE A 181 -10.14 -21.95 -13.53
CA PHE A 181 -10.63 -22.23 -14.88
C PHE A 181 -9.67 -23.14 -15.65
N LEU A 182 -8.37 -22.88 -15.61
CA LEU A 182 -7.34 -23.72 -16.25
C LEU A 182 -7.35 -25.15 -15.68
N TRP A 183 -7.43 -25.30 -14.36
CA TRP A 183 -7.48 -26.60 -13.71
C TRP A 183 -8.73 -27.41 -14.07
N GLN A 184 -9.87 -26.76 -14.31
CA GLN A 184 -11.06 -27.46 -14.83
C GLN A 184 -10.77 -28.10 -16.19
N GLY A 185 -10.05 -27.39 -17.09
CA GLY A 185 -9.68 -27.96 -18.39
C GLY A 185 -8.74 -29.16 -18.26
N ILE A 186 -7.75 -29.07 -17.35
CA ILE A 186 -6.76 -30.13 -17.11
C ILE A 186 -7.39 -31.34 -16.43
N SER A 187 -8.18 -31.13 -15.38
CA SER A 187 -8.77 -32.21 -14.57
C SER A 187 -9.97 -32.89 -15.22
N ARG A 188 -10.52 -32.30 -16.30
CA ARG A 188 -11.76 -32.74 -16.97
C ARG A 188 -13.01 -32.80 -16.06
N LYS A 189 -12.90 -32.32 -14.81
CA LYS A 189 -14.00 -32.27 -13.85
C LYS A 189 -14.82 -31.00 -14.05
N ARG A 190 -16.12 -31.13 -14.30
CA ARG A 190 -16.99 -29.97 -14.52
C ARG A 190 -17.47 -29.37 -13.21
N VAL A 191 -17.20 -28.10 -13.01
CA VAL A 191 -17.65 -27.33 -11.86
C VAL A 191 -18.35 -26.06 -12.35
N ALA A 192 -19.53 -25.76 -11.79
CA ALA A 192 -20.27 -24.57 -12.15
C ALA A 192 -19.45 -23.28 -11.93
N LEU A 193 -19.57 -22.31 -12.82
CA LEU A 193 -18.84 -21.05 -12.74
C LEU A 193 -19.05 -20.34 -11.39
N SER A 194 -20.29 -20.33 -10.90
CA SER A 194 -20.63 -19.70 -9.61
C SER A 194 -19.90 -20.34 -8.42
N VAL A 195 -19.63 -21.64 -8.47
CA VAL A 195 -18.87 -22.37 -7.44
C VAL A 195 -17.39 -21.99 -7.51
N ARG A 196 -16.81 -21.94 -8.70
CA ARG A 196 -15.41 -21.53 -8.90
C ARG A 196 -15.15 -20.10 -8.44
N LEU A 197 -16.06 -19.19 -8.74
CA LEU A 197 -15.97 -17.81 -8.29
C LEU A 197 -16.04 -17.69 -6.75
N ARG A 198 -16.86 -18.51 -6.09
CA ARG A 198 -16.87 -18.59 -4.62
C ARG A 198 -15.55 -19.12 -4.08
N TRP A 199 -15.00 -20.18 -4.66
CA TRP A 199 -13.69 -20.69 -4.27
C TRP A 199 -12.60 -19.66 -4.42
N ALA A 200 -12.60 -18.89 -5.52
CA ALA A 200 -11.66 -17.79 -5.72
C ALA A 200 -11.72 -16.74 -4.59
N VAL A 201 -12.93 -16.46 -4.06
CA VAL A 201 -13.08 -15.57 -2.89
C VAL A 201 -12.46 -16.19 -1.64
N PHE A 202 -12.68 -17.47 -1.37
CA PHE A 202 -12.12 -18.12 -0.17
C PHE A 202 -10.59 -18.30 -0.27
N LEU A 203 -10.04 -18.43 -1.48
CA LEU A 203 -8.59 -18.43 -1.72
C LEU A 203 -7.91 -17.12 -1.31
N GLN A 204 -8.65 -16.01 -1.15
CA GLN A 204 -8.09 -14.77 -0.63
C GLN A 204 -7.58 -14.90 0.82
N GLY A 205 -8.06 -15.89 1.60
CA GLY A 205 -7.54 -16.13 2.95
C GLY A 205 -6.03 -16.46 2.95
N PRO A 206 -5.59 -17.54 2.30
CA PRO A 206 -4.18 -17.86 2.12
C PRO A 206 -3.37 -16.75 1.44
N VAL A 207 -3.95 -16.07 0.43
CA VAL A 207 -3.28 -14.95 -0.26
C VAL A 207 -3.04 -13.77 0.69
N LEU A 208 -4.02 -13.39 1.50
CA LEU A 208 -3.85 -12.34 2.51
C LEU A 208 -2.76 -12.72 3.52
N THR A 209 -2.72 -13.96 3.97
CA THR A 209 -1.67 -14.43 4.89
C THR A 209 -0.29 -14.27 4.26
N LEU A 210 -0.11 -14.72 3.02
CA LEU A 210 1.16 -14.57 2.31
C LEU A 210 1.52 -13.09 2.13
N TRP A 211 0.53 -12.23 1.88
CA TRP A 211 0.72 -10.79 1.78
C TRP A 211 1.19 -10.17 3.11
N ILE A 212 0.60 -10.60 4.26
CA ILE A 212 1.05 -10.16 5.59
C ILE A 212 2.49 -10.62 5.85
N VAL A 213 2.83 -11.85 5.49
CA VAL A 213 4.21 -12.36 5.59
C VAL A 213 5.15 -11.53 4.73
N ASN A 214 4.75 -11.19 3.50
CA ASN A 214 5.54 -10.32 2.63
C ASN A 214 5.75 -8.91 3.21
N LEU A 215 4.75 -8.36 3.89
CA LEU A 215 4.85 -7.05 4.53
C LEU A 215 5.94 -7.01 5.62
N ILE A 216 6.14 -8.15 6.32
CA ILE A 216 7.11 -8.28 7.42
C ILE A 216 8.50 -8.66 6.89
N PHE A 217 8.57 -9.62 5.97
CA PHE A 217 9.81 -10.28 5.57
C PHE A 217 10.29 -9.92 4.16
N SER A 218 9.54 -9.08 3.41
CA SER A 218 9.88 -8.67 2.04
C SER A 218 10.22 -9.87 1.14
N VAL A 219 9.26 -10.80 1.00
CA VAL A 219 9.44 -12.07 0.26
C VAL A 219 9.86 -11.81 -1.19
N PRO A 220 11.02 -12.31 -1.63
CA PRO A 220 11.44 -12.18 -3.02
C PRO A 220 10.42 -12.82 -3.97
N LEU A 221 10.21 -12.21 -5.14
CA LEU A 221 9.27 -12.71 -6.14
C LEU A 221 7.85 -12.98 -5.58
N PHE A 222 7.38 -12.12 -4.70
CA PHE A 222 6.10 -12.26 -3.99
C PHE A 222 4.91 -12.63 -4.91
N LEU A 223 4.75 -11.94 -6.06
CA LEU A 223 3.66 -12.26 -7.00
C LEU A 223 3.78 -13.67 -7.58
N PHE A 224 5.00 -14.15 -7.80
CA PHE A 224 5.23 -15.53 -8.23
C PHE A 224 4.88 -16.53 -7.13
N ALA A 225 5.19 -16.22 -5.86
CA ALA A 225 4.78 -17.03 -4.71
C ALA A 225 3.25 -17.11 -4.59
N VAL A 226 2.54 -15.99 -4.81
CA VAL A 226 1.06 -15.97 -4.87
C VAL A 226 0.55 -16.88 -5.99
N PHE A 227 1.13 -16.80 -7.18
CA PHE A 227 0.74 -17.63 -8.31
C PHE A 227 0.93 -19.13 -8.00
N ILE A 228 2.10 -19.53 -7.48
CA ILE A 228 2.38 -20.92 -7.08
C ILE A 228 1.36 -21.40 -6.03
N LEU A 229 1.11 -20.58 -5.01
CA LEU A 229 0.13 -20.89 -3.96
C LEU A 229 -1.25 -21.15 -4.58
N LEU A 230 -1.72 -20.29 -5.47
CA LEU A 230 -3.00 -20.46 -6.15
C LEU A 230 -3.05 -21.74 -7.01
N MET A 231 -1.96 -22.04 -7.72
CA MET A 231 -1.82 -23.28 -8.51
C MET A 231 -1.93 -24.52 -7.62
N MET A 232 -1.17 -24.56 -6.52
CA MET A 232 -1.19 -25.69 -5.56
C MET A 232 -2.59 -25.90 -4.95
N TYR A 233 -3.21 -24.80 -4.50
CA TYR A 233 -4.56 -24.89 -3.93
C TYR A 233 -5.59 -25.35 -4.95
N SER A 234 -5.55 -24.81 -6.17
CA SER A 234 -6.47 -25.22 -7.24
C SER A 234 -6.31 -26.69 -7.58
N GLN A 235 -5.08 -27.18 -7.71
CA GLN A 235 -4.80 -28.60 -7.92
C GLN A 235 -5.41 -29.47 -6.84
N GLN A 236 -5.15 -29.13 -5.57
CA GLN A 236 -5.66 -29.92 -4.44
C GLN A 236 -7.19 -29.88 -4.34
N ILE A 237 -7.82 -28.73 -4.60
CA ILE A 237 -9.28 -28.62 -4.63
C ILE A 237 -9.87 -29.58 -5.67
N TYR A 238 -9.32 -29.59 -6.90
CA TYR A 238 -9.80 -30.48 -7.96
C TYR A 238 -9.49 -31.95 -7.69
N ASN A 239 -8.37 -32.29 -7.05
CA ASN A 239 -8.05 -33.66 -6.66
C ASN A 239 -9.02 -34.23 -5.62
N THR A 240 -9.57 -33.38 -4.73
CA THR A 240 -10.53 -33.79 -3.71
C THR A 240 -11.97 -33.91 -4.24
N LEU A 241 -12.27 -33.48 -5.47
CA LEU A 241 -13.57 -33.66 -6.08
C LEU A 241 -13.80 -35.15 -6.43
N PRO A 242 -15.02 -35.69 -6.16
CA PRO A 242 -15.35 -37.03 -6.60
C PRO A 242 -15.25 -37.14 -8.13
N GLU A 243 -14.86 -38.28 -8.63
CA GLU A 243 -14.93 -38.58 -10.06
C GLU A 243 -16.41 -38.67 -10.48
N GLU A 244 -16.78 -37.92 -11.50
CA GLU A 244 -18.09 -38.11 -12.14
C GLU A 244 -18.08 -39.48 -12.80
N LYS A 245 -18.89 -40.41 -12.25
CA LYS A 245 -19.16 -41.69 -12.86
C LYS A 245 -20.11 -41.55 -14.03
#